data_2b9ba5b60059ad407c5016c7e85f4635
#
_entry.id   2b9ba5b60059ad407c5016c7e85f4635
#
_cell.length_a   1.000
_cell.length_b   1.000
_cell.length_c   1.000
_cell.angle_alpha   90.00
_cell.angle_beta   90.00
_cell.angle_gamma   90.00
#
_symmetry.space_group_name_H-M   'P 1'
#
loop_
_entity.id
_entity.type
_entity.pdbx_description
1 polymer ?
#
loop_
_entity_poly.entity_id
_entity_poly.type
_entity_poly.pdbx_seq_one_letter_code
_entity_poly.pdbx_strand_id
1 'polypeptide(L)'
;MQPDNKEIEISGFNLKSGSILSVFKPKKRSLRTVHANIGVRGTGLYLECDSDKSYICTCYGTVDISILKMPDVTETVTTQHHDEPRYIYSGKEEIENAPVINHTDKELIMLEKLVGRIPPFAKPGQPKKKIYGLWFSFFDSNSG
;
A
#
# COMPACT_ATOMS: atom_id res chain seq x y z
N MET A 1 7.20 13.13 -33.64
CA MET A 1 7.98 13.06 -32.41
C MET A 1 7.60 11.82 -31.65
N GLN A 2 8.56 11.05 -31.27
CA GLN A 2 8.29 9.89 -30.46
C GLN A 2 7.74 10.34 -29.11
N PRO A 3 6.69 9.71 -28.63
CA PRO A 3 6.22 10.02 -27.29
C PRO A 3 7.39 9.87 -26.32
N ASP A 4 7.47 10.79 -25.43
CA ASP A 4 8.43 10.72 -24.36
C ASP A 4 8.19 9.43 -23.59
N ASN A 5 9.15 8.53 -23.64
CA ASN A 5 9.09 7.35 -22.81
C ASN A 5 9.44 7.65 -21.36
N LYS A 6 9.50 8.92 -21.02
CA LYS A 6 9.73 9.32 -19.64
C LYS A 6 8.56 8.91 -18.77
N GLU A 7 8.86 8.12 -17.79
CA GLU A 7 7.91 7.88 -16.73
C GLU A 7 7.65 9.20 -16.02
N ILE A 8 6.38 9.47 -15.76
CA ILE A 8 6.03 10.59 -14.92
C ILE A 8 6.33 10.15 -13.50
N GLU A 9 7.35 10.72 -12.89
CA GLU A 9 7.65 10.47 -11.49
C GLU A 9 6.76 11.33 -10.62
N ILE A 10 5.97 10.66 -9.79
CA ILE A 10 5.18 11.33 -8.76
C ILE A 10 5.98 11.24 -7.48
N SER A 11 6.42 12.38 -6.96
CA SER A 11 7.17 12.42 -5.70
C SER A 11 6.29 12.11 -4.49
N GLY A 12 4.98 12.26 -4.64
CA GLY A 12 4.01 11.98 -3.62
C GLY A 12 2.63 12.47 -4.02
N PHE A 13 1.65 12.27 -3.15
CA PHE A 13 0.31 12.81 -3.35
C PHE A 13 -0.37 13.04 -2.00
N ASN A 14 -1.47 13.75 -2.06
CA ASN A 14 -2.30 14.05 -0.89
C ASN A 14 -3.70 13.53 -1.16
N LEU A 15 -4.10 12.49 -0.43
CA LEU A 15 -5.44 11.94 -0.52
C LEU A 15 -6.34 12.62 0.49
N LYS A 16 -7.27 13.43 0.03
CA LYS A 16 -8.18 14.17 0.91
C LYS A 16 -9.44 13.39 1.25
N SER A 17 -9.92 12.60 0.31
CA SER A 17 -11.07 11.71 0.54
C SER A 17 -11.08 10.63 -0.53
N GLY A 18 -11.69 9.50 -0.20
CA GLY A 18 -11.78 8.37 -1.12
C GLY A 18 -10.74 7.31 -0.83
N SER A 19 -10.39 6.53 -1.84
CA SER A 19 -9.44 5.43 -1.70
C SER A 19 -8.53 5.33 -2.91
N ILE A 20 -7.33 4.78 -2.69
CA ILE A 20 -6.36 4.58 -3.76
C ILE A 20 -5.49 3.37 -3.46
N LEU A 21 -5.28 2.55 -4.48
CA LEU A 21 -4.31 1.47 -4.43
C LEU A 21 -3.10 1.89 -5.27
N SER A 22 -1.92 1.87 -4.68
CA SER A 22 -0.71 2.39 -5.31
C SER A 22 0.44 1.41 -5.17
N VAL A 23 1.31 1.41 -6.17
CA VAL A 23 2.56 0.65 -6.12
C VAL A 23 3.71 1.60 -6.41
N PHE A 24 4.80 1.42 -5.68
CA PHE A 24 5.95 2.33 -5.73
C PHE A 24 7.23 1.58 -5.99
N LYS A 25 8.10 2.17 -6.80
CA LYS A 25 9.46 1.69 -7.00
C LYS A 25 10.29 1.90 -5.74
N PRO A 26 11.43 1.23 -5.60
CA PRO A 26 12.30 1.37 -4.43
C PRO A 26 12.95 2.76 -4.36
N LYS A 27 12.17 3.79 -4.26
CA LYS A 27 12.59 5.15 -4.11
C LYS A 27 11.69 5.82 -3.07
N LYS A 28 12.29 6.60 -2.22
CA LYS A 28 11.58 7.23 -1.12
C LYS A 28 10.55 8.23 -1.65
N ARG A 29 9.31 8.09 -1.17
CA ARG A 29 8.18 8.95 -1.53
C ARG A 29 7.46 9.38 -0.25
N SER A 30 6.84 10.54 -0.30
CA SER A 30 6.05 11.03 0.81
C SER A 30 4.61 11.21 0.37
N LEU A 31 3.70 10.60 1.12
CA LEU A 31 2.27 10.69 0.87
C LEU A 31 1.60 11.32 2.09
N ARG A 32 0.40 11.84 1.87
CA ARG A 32 -0.35 12.47 2.95
C ARG A 32 -1.83 12.16 2.82
N THR A 33 -2.47 11.90 3.95
CA THR A 33 -3.91 11.95 4.07
C THR A 33 -4.29 13.12 4.94
N VAL A 34 -5.57 13.30 5.22
CA VAL A 34 -6.03 14.36 6.14
C VAL A 34 -5.48 14.15 7.55
N HIS A 35 -5.13 12.90 7.92
CA HIS A 35 -4.74 12.54 9.29
C HIS A 35 -3.29 12.11 9.42
N ALA A 36 -2.62 11.80 8.32
CA ALA A 36 -1.32 11.13 8.39
C ALA A 36 -0.32 11.62 7.35
N ASN A 37 0.95 11.55 7.72
CA ASN A 37 2.08 11.57 6.78
C ASN A 37 2.56 10.13 6.63
N ILE A 38 2.87 9.73 5.41
CA ILE A 38 3.25 8.36 5.10
C ILE A 38 4.48 8.39 4.21
N GLY A 39 5.59 7.86 4.72
CA GLY A 39 6.80 7.67 3.93
C GLY A 39 6.80 6.26 3.36
N VAL A 40 6.98 6.11 2.05
CA VAL A 40 6.99 4.80 1.38
C VAL A 40 8.29 4.59 0.63
N ARG A 41 8.65 3.32 0.49
CA ARG A 41 9.82 2.94 -0.29
C ARG A 41 9.64 1.52 -0.81
N GLY A 42 9.42 1.39 -2.14
CA GLY A 42 9.25 0.09 -2.76
C GLY A 42 8.07 -0.69 -2.20
N THR A 43 6.91 -0.08 -2.15
CA THR A 43 5.75 -0.57 -1.40
C THR A 43 4.55 -0.73 -2.30
N GLY A 44 3.70 -1.69 -1.98
CA GLY A 44 2.31 -1.69 -2.40
C GLY A 44 1.48 -1.14 -1.25
N LEU A 45 0.60 -0.20 -1.52
CA LEU A 45 -0.11 0.53 -0.48
C LEU A 45 -1.55 0.79 -0.87
N TYR A 46 -2.46 0.50 0.05
CA TYR A 46 -3.86 0.87 -0.09
C TYR A 46 -4.24 1.88 0.98
N LEU A 47 -4.83 2.97 0.56
CA LEU A 47 -5.26 4.04 1.46
C LEU A 47 -6.73 4.33 1.29
N GLU A 48 -7.41 4.61 2.40
CA GLU A 48 -8.74 5.23 2.40
C GLU A 48 -8.69 6.43 3.34
N CYS A 49 -9.44 7.45 3.00
CA CYS A 49 -9.52 8.64 3.82
C CYS A 49 -10.92 9.23 3.77
N ASP A 50 -11.44 9.57 4.93
CA ASP A 50 -12.63 10.39 5.08
C ASP A 50 -12.40 11.41 6.18
N SER A 51 -13.43 12.16 6.57
CA SER A 51 -13.28 13.18 7.59
C SER A 51 -12.96 12.62 8.98
N ASP A 52 -13.32 11.36 9.22
CA ASP A 52 -13.20 10.74 10.55
C ASP A 52 -11.91 9.97 10.74
N LYS A 53 -11.40 9.37 9.64
CA LYS A 53 -10.24 8.48 9.77
C LYS A 53 -9.51 8.28 8.46
N SER A 54 -8.28 7.82 8.58
CA SER A 54 -7.49 7.28 7.48
C SER A 54 -7.22 5.80 7.74
N TYR A 55 -7.31 5.01 6.69
CA TYR A 55 -6.96 3.60 6.70
C TYR A 55 -5.71 3.41 5.85
N ILE A 56 -4.72 2.72 6.40
CA ILE A 56 -3.44 2.52 5.74
C ILE A 56 -3.12 1.03 5.76
N CYS A 57 -3.13 0.41 4.60
CA CYS A 57 -2.70 -0.99 4.46
C CYS A 57 -1.42 -1.05 3.65
N THR A 58 -0.35 -1.46 4.30
CA THR A 58 0.91 -1.76 3.62
C THR A 58 0.78 -3.18 3.07
N CYS A 59 0.54 -3.27 1.77
CA CYS A 59 0.32 -4.59 1.16
C CYS A 59 1.61 -5.40 1.16
N TYR A 60 2.73 -4.76 0.95
CA TYR A 60 4.07 -5.30 1.13
C TYR A 60 5.04 -4.14 1.24
N GLY A 61 6.23 -4.40 1.80
CA GLY A 61 7.28 -3.40 1.93
C GLY A 61 7.23 -2.69 3.27
N THR A 62 7.81 -1.50 3.31
CA THR A 62 7.96 -0.74 4.55
C THR A 62 7.40 0.66 4.39
N VAL A 63 6.63 1.10 5.36
CA VAL A 63 6.14 2.47 5.43
C VAL A 63 6.41 3.06 6.80
N ASP A 64 6.64 4.36 6.83
CA ASP A 64 6.73 5.13 8.06
C ASP A 64 5.48 5.99 8.15
N ILE A 65 4.71 5.78 9.21
CA ILE A 65 3.44 6.47 9.41
C ILE A 65 3.59 7.43 10.58
N SER A 66 3.16 8.66 10.41
CA SER A 66 3.07 9.61 11.53
C SER A 66 1.73 10.34 11.51
N ILE A 67 1.25 10.69 12.69
CA ILE A 67 0.02 11.46 12.83
C ILE A 67 0.33 12.89 12.42
N LEU A 68 -0.46 13.42 11.48
CA LEU A 68 -0.18 14.73 10.90
C LEU A 68 -0.08 15.86 11.94
N LYS A 69 -1.00 15.86 12.89
CA LYS A 69 -1.03 16.89 13.94
C LYS A 69 -0.09 16.61 15.10
N MET A 70 0.44 15.39 15.17
CA MET A 70 1.33 14.94 16.24
C MET A 70 2.47 14.12 15.63
N PRO A 71 3.42 14.80 14.98
CA PRO A 71 4.46 14.09 14.21
C PRO A 71 5.35 13.17 15.04
N ASP A 72 5.39 13.37 16.36
CA ASP A 72 6.14 12.49 17.25
C ASP A 72 5.49 11.13 17.44
N VAL A 73 4.21 10.99 17.14
CA VAL A 73 3.53 9.71 17.15
C VAL A 73 3.75 9.08 15.80
N THR A 74 4.72 8.16 15.75
CA THR A 74 5.14 7.51 14.52
C THR A 74 5.21 6.00 14.69
N GLU A 75 5.07 5.29 13.58
CA GLU A 75 5.25 3.86 13.55
C GLU A 75 5.82 3.44 12.20
N THR A 76 6.80 2.54 12.23
CA THR A 76 7.31 1.90 11.02
C THR A 76 6.64 0.54 10.88
N VAL A 77 5.98 0.33 9.75
CA VAL A 77 5.27 -0.92 9.48
C VAL A 77 5.97 -1.61 8.32
N THR A 78 6.39 -2.85 8.56
CA THR A 78 7.00 -3.70 7.53
C THR A 78 6.14 -4.94 7.38
N THR A 79 5.66 -5.20 6.17
CA THR A 79 4.82 -6.35 5.90
C THR A 79 5.30 -7.11 4.69
N GLN A 80 4.93 -8.37 4.62
CA GLN A 80 5.13 -9.18 3.42
C GLN A 80 3.85 -9.32 2.62
N HIS A 81 2.71 -9.30 3.32
CA HIS A 81 1.44 -9.57 2.67
C HIS A 81 0.26 -9.11 3.52
N HIS A 82 -0.03 -7.79 3.51
CA HIS A 82 -1.17 -7.21 4.24
C HIS A 82 -1.19 -7.53 5.73
N ASP A 83 -0.04 -7.67 6.36
CA ASP A 83 0.01 -8.23 7.70
C ASP A 83 -0.49 -7.28 8.79
N GLU A 84 -0.35 -5.98 8.57
CA GLU A 84 -0.54 -5.01 9.65
C GLU A 84 -1.16 -3.69 9.16
N PRO A 85 -2.45 -3.71 8.76
CA PRO A 85 -3.12 -2.44 8.45
C PRO A 85 -3.31 -1.57 9.69
N ARG A 86 -3.47 -0.28 9.47
CA ARG A 86 -3.61 0.71 10.55
C ARG A 86 -4.74 1.69 10.29
N TYR A 87 -5.36 2.14 11.39
CA TYR A 87 -6.27 3.29 11.39
C TYR A 87 -5.65 4.47 12.11
N ILE A 88 -5.91 5.66 11.61
CA ILE A 88 -5.67 6.90 12.34
C ILE A 88 -6.97 7.68 12.33
N TYR A 89 -7.53 7.90 13.52
CA TYR A 89 -8.80 8.59 13.69
C TYR A 89 -8.57 10.07 13.95
N SER A 90 -9.45 10.90 13.41
CA SER A 90 -9.44 12.33 13.69
C SER A 90 -9.55 12.56 15.19
N GLY A 91 -8.68 13.42 15.71
CA GLY A 91 -8.70 13.78 17.12
C GLY A 91 -8.10 12.76 18.08
N LYS A 92 -7.64 11.61 17.58
CA LYS A 92 -6.95 10.63 18.42
C LYS A 92 -5.44 10.73 18.23
N GLU A 93 -4.72 10.38 19.29
CA GLU A 93 -3.26 10.51 19.36
C GLU A 93 -2.55 9.18 19.22
N GLU A 94 -3.20 8.19 18.61
CA GLU A 94 -2.62 6.86 18.48
C GLU A 94 -2.87 6.28 17.09
N ILE A 95 -1.97 5.38 16.70
CA ILE A 95 -2.08 4.60 15.48
C ILE A 95 -2.64 3.24 15.89
N GLU A 96 -3.83 2.90 15.39
CA GLU A 96 -4.55 1.70 15.82
C GLU A 96 -4.44 0.58 14.80
N ASN A 97 -4.48 -0.66 15.27
CA ASN A 97 -4.54 -1.83 14.41
C ASN A 97 -5.87 -1.87 13.65
N ALA A 98 -5.83 -2.39 12.43
CA ALA A 98 -7.01 -2.48 11.57
C ALA A 98 -7.05 -3.81 10.83
N PRO A 99 -8.23 -4.27 10.39
CA PRO A 99 -8.34 -5.44 9.52
C PRO A 99 -8.02 -5.07 8.07
N VAL A 100 -7.78 -6.08 7.24
CA VAL A 100 -7.64 -5.86 5.79
C VAL A 100 -9.02 -5.71 5.19
N ILE A 101 -9.25 -4.63 4.46
CA ILE A 101 -10.55 -4.30 3.86
C ILE A 101 -10.41 -3.74 2.45
N ASN A 102 -11.48 -3.86 1.69
CA ASN A 102 -11.78 -3.11 0.45
C ASN A 102 -10.77 -3.23 -0.68
N HIS A 103 -9.83 -4.14 -0.63
CA HIS A 103 -8.93 -4.42 -1.76
C HIS A 103 -8.46 -5.86 -1.72
N THR A 104 -7.96 -6.35 -2.85
CA THR A 104 -7.55 -7.75 -3.00
C THR A 104 -6.15 -7.84 -3.60
N ASP A 105 -5.53 -8.99 -3.41
CA ASP A 105 -4.25 -9.30 -4.06
C ASP A 105 -4.38 -9.31 -5.57
N LYS A 106 -5.52 -9.71 -6.07
CA LYS A 106 -5.78 -9.72 -7.51
C LYS A 106 -5.68 -8.32 -8.10
N GLU A 107 -6.24 -7.35 -7.42
CA GLU A 107 -6.16 -5.95 -7.84
C GLU A 107 -4.71 -5.46 -7.78
N LEU A 108 -4.00 -5.80 -6.72
CA LEU A 108 -2.61 -5.41 -6.55
C LEU A 108 -1.71 -6.03 -7.61
N ILE A 109 -1.88 -7.31 -7.90
CA ILE A 109 -1.13 -7.99 -8.94
C ILE A 109 -1.41 -7.37 -10.31
N MET A 110 -2.67 -7.04 -10.58
CA MET A 110 -3.05 -6.41 -11.83
C MET A 110 -2.35 -5.06 -11.98
N LEU A 111 -2.32 -4.26 -10.93
CA LEU A 111 -1.67 -2.95 -10.93
C LEU A 111 -0.17 -3.08 -11.13
N GLU A 112 0.47 -4.01 -10.43
CA GLU A 112 1.90 -4.30 -10.59
C GLU A 112 2.23 -4.71 -12.01
N LYS A 113 1.36 -5.52 -12.61
CA LYS A 113 1.54 -5.99 -13.97
C LYS A 113 1.57 -4.85 -14.97
N LEU A 114 0.78 -3.80 -14.73
CA LEU A 114 0.74 -2.62 -15.60
C LEU A 114 2.09 -1.90 -15.63
N VAL A 115 2.88 -2.00 -14.59
CA VAL A 115 4.22 -1.39 -14.52
C VAL A 115 5.33 -2.43 -14.69
N GLY A 116 4.99 -3.62 -15.17
CA GLY A 116 5.97 -4.66 -15.50
C GLY A 116 6.60 -5.32 -14.28
N ARG A 117 5.92 -5.34 -13.15
CA ARG A 117 6.44 -5.91 -11.91
C ARG A 117 5.57 -7.02 -11.39
N ILE A 118 6.13 -7.72 -10.42
CA ILE A 118 5.49 -8.83 -9.72
C ILE A 118 5.58 -8.53 -8.23
N PRO A 119 4.46 -8.53 -7.49
CA PRO A 119 4.52 -8.31 -6.04
C PRO A 119 5.39 -9.39 -5.38
N PRO A 120 6.13 -9.04 -4.32
CA PRO A 120 7.02 -10.00 -3.67
C PRO A 120 6.32 -11.29 -3.22
N PHE A 121 5.10 -11.19 -2.73
CA PHE A 121 4.36 -12.35 -2.24
C PHE A 121 3.88 -13.28 -3.35
N ALA A 122 3.92 -12.83 -4.59
CA ALA A 122 3.45 -13.59 -5.74
C ALA A 122 4.58 -14.03 -6.68
N LYS A 123 5.84 -13.87 -6.26
CA LYS A 123 6.98 -14.31 -7.06
C LYS A 123 7.06 -15.83 -7.11
N PRO A 124 7.58 -16.39 -8.22
CA PRO A 124 7.79 -17.83 -8.30
C PRO A 124 8.63 -18.32 -7.12
N GLY A 125 8.26 -19.49 -6.58
CA GLY A 125 8.94 -20.07 -5.42
C GLY A 125 8.41 -19.61 -4.09
N GLN A 126 7.55 -18.61 -4.03
CA GLN A 126 6.91 -18.21 -2.80
C GLN A 126 5.77 -19.17 -2.43
N PRO A 127 5.56 -19.44 -1.15
CA PRO A 127 4.43 -20.25 -0.73
C PRO A 127 3.12 -19.61 -1.17
N LYS A 128 2.18 -20.43 -1.58
CA LYS A 128 0.84 -19.96 -1.87
C LYS A 128 0.15 -19.57 -0.59
N LYS A 129 -0.56 -18.45 -0.61
CA LYS A 129 -1.34 -17.99 0.52
C LYS A 129 -2.79 -17.85 0.14
N LYS A 130 -3.66 -18.19 1.08
CA LYS A 130 -5.09 -17.98 0.94
C LYS A 130 -5.45 -16.61 1.48
N ILE A 131 -5.92 -15.74 0.59
CA ILE A 131 -6.29 -14.37 0.96
C ILE A 131 -7.76 -14.17 0.61
N TYR A 132 -8.55 -13.68 1.55
CA TYR A 132 -10.00 -13.43 1.35
C TYR A 132 -10.74 -14.67 0.86
N GLY A 133 -10.34 -15.85 1.28
CA GLY A 133 -10.93 -17.07 0.79
C GLY A 133 -10.44 -17.53 -0.57
N LEU A 134 -9.56 -16.78 -1.20
CA LEU A 134 -9.00 -17.11 -2.50
C LEU A 134 -7.57 -17.62 -2.38
N TRP A 135 -7.22 -18.59 -3.20
CA TRP A 135 -5.86 -19.07 -3.26
C TRP A 135 -5.08 -18.29 -4.30
N PHE A 136 -3.92 -17.84 -3.88
CA PHE A 136 -3.03 -17.09 -4.72
C PHE A 136 -2.01 -18.00 -5.35
N SER A 137 -2.13 -18.24 -6.63
CA SER A 137 -1.18 -19.08 -7.36
C SER A 137 -0.85 -18.46 -8.71
N PHE A 138 -0.67 -17.16 -8.70
CA PHE A 138 -0.51 -16.40 -9.93
C PHE A 138 0.62 -16.93 -10.83
N PHE A 139 1.73 -17.33 -10.22
CA PHE A 139 2.88 -17.83 -10.97
C PHE A 139 2.91 -19.35 -11.08
N ASP A 140 1.89 -19.99 -10.57
CA ASP A 140 1.63 -21.38 -10.84
C ASP A 140 0.62 -21.55 -11.95
N SER A 141 0.39 -20.50 -12.69
CA SER A 141 -0.65 -20.50 -13.72
C SER A 141 -0.46 -21.62 -14.74
N ASN A 142 0.78 -21.97 -15.02
CA ASN A 142 1.07 -23.06 -15.94
C ASN A 142 0.77 -24.42 -15.32
N SER A 143 0.65 -24.47 -14.05
CA SER A 143 0.29 -25.68 -13.31
C SER A 143 -1.14 -25.65 -12.82
N GLY A 144 -1.80 -24.58 -13.14
CA GLY A 144 -3.19 -24.43 -12.74
C GLY A 144 -3.38 -23.34 -11.75
#